data_100c1fbcda3d7cef9162a9f3ddebecc2
#
_entry.id   100c1fbcda3d7cef9162a9f3ddebecc2
#
_cell.length_a   1.000
_cell.length_b   1.000
_cell.length_c   1.000
_cell.angle_alpha   90.00
_cell.angle_beta   90.00
_cell.angle_gamma   90.00
#
_symmetry.space_group_name_H-M   'P 1'
#
loop_
_entity.id
_entity.type
_entity.pdbx_description
1 polymer ?
#
loop_
_entity_poly.entity_id
_entity_poly.type
_entity_poly.pdbx_seq_one_letter_code
_entity_poly.pdbx_strand_id
1 'polypeptide(L)'
;DSLAPTVSLTGAADYLITSQPVTIEYQAADENKLESCRAVIDYEKPEGEKKTEVIDSEEKWSLENGSASLVKTFQEDGNYKTSVQAVDKAKQKSEHFLQFMIDTKNPVIKMVDELQGKYLKKFSWDYPVDVFIKDFTTFVHQIQMDGRLYPIGTEIDTEGRHTLQVNAIDAAGNEAVARAEFVID
;
A
#
# COMPACT_ATOMS: atom_id res chain seq x y z
N ASP A 1 38.21 5.77 -17.94
CA ASP A 1 37.39 5.88 -16.75
C ASP A 1 37.20 4.51 -16.13
N SER A 2 37.32 4.42 -14.84
CA SER A 2 37.20 3.15 -14.08
C SER A 2 35.99 3.11 -13.12
N LEU A 3 35.20 4.17 -13.06
CA LEU A 3 34.08 4.29 -12.16
C LEU A 3 32.77 4.29 -12.94
N ALA A 4 31.82 3.48 -12.49
CA ALA A 4 30.45 3.47 -13.01
C ALA A 4 29.67 4.73 -12.54
N PRO A 5 28.62 5.14 -13.24
CA PRO A 5 27.78 6.24 -12.83
C PRO A 5 27.25 6.08 -11.40
N THR A 6 27.07 7.18 -10.69
CA THR A 6 26.32 7.19 -9.43
C THR A 6 24.84 7.36 -9.72
N VAL A 7 23.99 6.61 -9.03
CA VAL A 7 22.53 6.67 -9.15
C VAL A 7 21.88 6.72 -7.79
N SER A 8 20.77 7.45 -7.68
CA SER A 8 19.99 7.51 -6.45
C SER A 8 18.50 7.69 -6.70
N LEU A 9 17.71 7.17 -5.78
CA LEU A 9 16.26 7.38 -5.66
C LEU A 9 15.98 7.96 -4.28
N THR A 10 15.32 9.09 -4.23
CA THR A 10 14.92 9.75 -2.99
C THR A 10 13.43 10.11 -3.00
N GLY A 11 12.83 10.31 -1.82
CA GLY A 11 11.44 10.71 -1.66
C GLY A 11 10.56 9.69 -0.94
N ALA A 12 11.01 8.44 -0.81
CA ALA A 12 10.34 7.41 -0.01
C ALA A 12 11.36 6.43 0.58
N ALA A 13 11.04 5.87 1.74
CA ALA A 13 11.75 4.71 2.26
C ALA A 13 11.41 3.47 1.42
N ASP A 14 12.36 2.54 1.31
CA ASP A 14 12.09 1.25 0.67
C ASP A 14 11.03 0.47 1.46
N TYR A 15 10.09 -0.17 0.73
CA TYR A 15 8.92 -0.85 1.29
C TYR A 15 7.92 0.05 2.04
N LEU A 16 7.93 1.37 1.80
CA LEU A 16 6.90 2.27 2.33
C LEU A 16 5.51 1.81 1.90
N ILE A 17 4.55 1.81 2.84
CA ILE A 17 3.11 1.67 2.57
C ILE A 17 2.44 2.92 3.11
N THR A 18 1.71 3.64 2.26
CA THR A 18 1.14 4.95 2.60
C THR A 18 -0.20 5.21 1.94
N SER A 19 -1.02 6.05 2.56
CA SER A 19 -2.23 6.60 1.96
C SER A 19 -1.99 7.96 1.26
N GLN A 20 -0.75 8.44 1.24
CA GLN A 20 -0.40 9.73 0.65
C GLN A 20 0.29 9.55 -0.71
N PRO A 21 0.22 10.57 -1.59
CA PRO A 21 1.02 10.59 -2.81
C PRO A 21 2.52 10.45 -2.49
N VAL A 22 3.23 9.79 -3.39
CA VAL A 22 4.69 9.58 -3.28
C VAL A 22 5.38 10.30 -4.43
N THR A 23 6.32 11.17 -4.12
CA THR A 23 7.15 11.88 -5.11
C THR A 23 8.57 11.34 -5.04
N ILE A 24 9.04 10.76 -6.15
CA ILE A 24 10.38 10.20 -6.27
C ILE A 24 11.24 11.11 -7.15
N GLU A 25 12.44 11.42 -6.67
CA GLU A 25 13.50 12.03 -7.45
C GLU A 25 14.50 10.97 -7.88
N TYR A 26 14.67 10.84 -9.18
CA TYR A 26 15.65 9.96 -9.85
C TYR A 26 16.86 10.79 -10.19
N GLN A 27 18.04 10.36 -9.80
CA GLN A 27 19.30 11.05 -10.10
C GLN A 27 20.33 10.08 -10.64
N ALA A 28 21.10 10.56 -11.63
CA ALA A 28 22.28 9.89 -12.16
C ALA A 28 23.37 10.93 -12.41
N ALA A 29 24.61 10.59 -12.11
CA ALA A 29 25.75 11.46 -12.38
C ALA A 29 27.01 10.65 -12.75
N ASP A 30 27.81 11.23 -13.62
CA ASP A 30 29.11 10.68 -14.01
C ASP A 30 30.08 11.80 -14.36
N GLU A 31 31.34 11.70 -13.87
CA GLU A 31 32.38 12.71 -14.13
C GLU A 31 32.77 12.80 -15.62
N ASN A 32 32.66 11.71 -16.36
CA ASN A 32 33.01 11.60 -17.77
C ASN A 32 31.85 11.60 -18.75
N LYS A 33 30.71 12.00 -18.29
CA LYS A 33 29.41 12.12 -18.98
C LYS A 33 28.63 10.82 -19.11
N LEU A 34 27.39 10.91 -18.77
CA LEU A 34 26.39 9.89 -19.03
C LEU A 34 26.21 9.68 -20.54
N GLU A 35 26.09 8.44 -20.96
CA GLU A 35 25.63 8.09 -22.30
C GLU A 35 24.09 8.04 -22.33
N SER A 36 23.50 7.41 -21.32
CA SER A 36 22.06 7.30 -21.17
C SER A 36 21.65 7.13 -19.71
N CYS A 37 20.45 7.56 -19.38
CA CYS A 37 19.78 7.25 -18.13
C CYS A 37 18.29 7.04 -18.40
N ARG A 38 17.67 6.21 -17.58
CA ARG A 38 16.23 5.96 -17.65
C ARG A 38 15.65 5.60 -16.31
N ALA A 39 14.37 5.92 -16.13
CA ALA A 39 13.55 5.39 -15.06
C ALA A 39 12.68 4.25 -15.59
N VAL A 40 12.59 3.16 -14.84
CA VAL A 40 11.68 2.05 -15.12
C VAL A 40 10.71 1.96 -13.97
N ILE A 41 9.42 1.86 -14.26
CA ILE A 41 8.36 1.81 -13.28
C ILE A 41 7.49 0.60 -13.59
N ASP A 42 7.55 -0.40 -12.71
CA ASP A 42 6.63 -1.53 -12.70
C ASP A 42 5.51 -1.23 -11.70
N TYR A 43 4.30 -1.23 -12.18
CA TYR A 43 3.10 -0.93 -11.42
C TYR A 43 2.13 -2.09 -11.48
N GLU A 44 1.64 -2.51 -10.32
CA GLU A 44 0.57 -3.50 -10.17
C GLU A 44 -0.61 -2.86 -9.45
N LYS A 45 -1.76 -2.81 -10.12
CA LYS A 45 -3.02 -2.34 -9.53
C LYS A 45 -3.48 -3.28 -8.41
N PRO A 46 -4.31 -2.79 -7.46
CA PRO A 46 -4.87 -3.65 -6.39
C PRO A 46 -5.58 -4.90 -6.92
N GLU A 47 -6.22 -4.84 -8.08
CA GLU A 47 -6.87 -5.97 -8.76
C GLU A 47 -5.92 -6.88 -9.53
N GLY A 48 -4.61 -6.59 -9.56
CA GLY A 48 -3.57 -7.45 -10.15
C GLY A 48 -3.15 -7.10 -11.58
N GLU A 49 -3.74 -6.11 -12.24
CA GLU A 49 -3.28 -5.64 -13.55
C GLU A 49 -1.89 -5.03 -13.43
N LYS A 50 -0.97 -5.45 -14.30
CA LYS A 50 0.43 -4.99 -14.32
C LYS A 50 0.71 -4.11 -15.51
N LYS A 51 1.52 -3.06 -15.28
CA LYS A 51 2.00 -2.13 -16.32
C LYS A 51 3.48 -1.83 -16.08
N THR A 52 4.21 -1.59 -17.16
CA THR A 52 5.59 -1.10 -17.11
C THR A 52 5.69 0.19 -17.92
N GLU A 53 6.25 1.23 -17.31
CA GLU A 53 6.59 2.50 -17.97
C GLU A 53 8.10 2.66 -17.97
N VAL A 54 8.65 3.09 -19.11
CA VAL A 54 10.07 3.45 -19.26
C VAL A 54 10.14 4.91 -19.65
N ILE A 55 10.89 5.71 -18.90
CA ILE A 55 11.13 7.13 -19.18
C ILE A 55 12.61 7.30 -19.52
N ASP A 56 12.88 7.38 -20.82
CA ASP A 56 14.23 7.61 -21.34
C ASP A 56 14.65 9.08 -21.24
N SER A 57 15.95 9.31 -21.31
CA SER A 57 16.62 10.52 -20.85
C SER A 57 16.37 11.81 -21.64
N GLU A 58 15.91 11.78 -22.89
CA GLU A 58 16.09 12.97 -23.74
C GLU A 58 14.93 13.97 -23.64
N GLU A 59 13.73 13.57 -23.26
CA GLU A 59 12.57 14.46 -23.29
C GLU A 59 12.06 14.93 -21.92
N LYS A 60 12.29 14.15 -20.87
CA LYS A 60 11.68 14.37 -19.55
C LYS A 60 12.69 14.58 -18.42
N TRP A 61 13.95 14.28 -18.65
CA TRP A 61 15.01 14.47 -17.68
C TRP A 61 15.67 15.84 -17.82
N SER A 62 16.01 16.45 -16.69
CA SER A 62 16.89 17.62 -16.66
C SER A 62 18.33 17.17 -16.71
N LEU A 63 19.07 17.61 -17.75
CA LEU A 63 20.49 17.30 -17.97
C LEU A 63 21.33 18.54 -17.71
N GLU A 64 22.23 18.49 -16.74
CA GLU A 64 23.11 19.60 -16.38
C GLU A 64 24.47 19.09 -15.89
N ASN A 65 25.56 19.52 -16.55
CA ASN A 65 26.94 19.27 -16.10
C ASN A 65 27.29 17.80 -15.76
N GLY A 66 26.86 16.85 -16.58
CA GLY A 66 27.11 15.42 -16.34
C GLY A 66 26.16 14.76 -15.35
N SER A 67 25.19 15.50 -14.86
CA SER A 67 24.11 14.99 -13.99
C SER A 67 22.78 14.98 -14.73
N ALA A 68 21.94 14.02 -14.41
CA ALA A 68 20.57 13.89 -14.91
C ALA A 68 19.60 13.71 -13.74
N SER A 69 18.46 14.36 -13.78
CA SER A 69 17.42 14.22 -12.78
C SER A 69 16.02 14.17 -13.39
N LEU A 70 15.13 13.44 -12.73
CA LEU A 70 13.72 13.33 -13.05
C LEU A 70 12.93 13.30 -11.76
N VAL A 71 11.83 14.03 -11.70
CA VAL A 71 10.89 14.00 -10.58
C VAL A 71 9.57 13.43 -11.07
N LYS A 72 9.03 12.44 -10.36
CA LYS A 72 7.74 11.83 -10.66
C LYS A 72 6.90 11.66 -9.40
N THR A 73 5.63 12.03 -9.48
CA THR A 73 4.65 11.85 -8.42
C THR A 73 3.68 10.72 -8.76
N PHE A 74 3.46 9.83 -7.80
CA PHE A 74 2.56 8.68 -7.86
C PHE A 74 1.39 8.91 -6.93
N GLN A 75 0.17 8.69 -7.41
CA GLN A 75 -1.07 8.92 -6.65
C GLN A 75 -2.03 7.73 -6.69
N GLU A 76 -1.95 6.86 -7.71
CA GLU A 76 -2.87 5.74 -7.86
C GLU A 76 -2.55 4.62 -6.86
N ASP A 77 -3.59 3.99 -6.33
CA ASP A 77 -3.45 2.80 -5.48
C ASP A 77 -2.79 1.67 -6.23
N GLY A 78 -1.84 1.02 -5.59
CA GLY A 78 -1.14 -0.11 -6.17
C GLY A 78 0.24 -0.36 -5.57
N ASN A 79 0.90 -1.36 -6.10
CA ASN A 79 2.25 -1.74 -5.75
C ASN A 79 3.23 -1.26 -6.83
N TYR A 80 4.27 -0.56 -6.41
CA TYR A 80 5.27 0.05 -7.30
C TYR A 80 6.65 -0.52 -7.02
N LYS A 81 7.33 -0.90 -8.10
CA LYS A 81 8.77 -1.13 -8.11
C LYS A 81 9.37 -0.22 -9.16
N THR A 82 10.23 0.69 -8.76
CA THR A 82 10.86 1.63 -9.67
C THR A 82 12.37 1.57 -9.58
N SER A 83 13.04 1.88 -10.69
CA SER A 83 14.50 1.91 -10.76
C SER A 83 15.00 3.10 -11.56
N VAL A 84 16.21 3.53 -11.24
CA VAL A 84 17.04 4.38 -12.08
C VAL A 84 18.17 3.55 -12.65
N GLN A 85 18.39 3.65 -13.95
CA GLN A 85 19.46 2.97 -14.67
C GLN A 85 20.28 4.01 -15.40
N ALA A 86 21.59 3.93 -15.31
CA ALA A 86 22.52 4.83 -16.01
C ALA A 86 23.66 4.07 -16.66
N VAL A 87 24.11 4.57 -17.80
CA VAL A 87 25.25 4.07 -18.56
C VAL A 87 26.14 5.24 -18.89
N ASP A 88 27.46 5.11 -18.65
CA ASP A 88 28.46 6.08 -19.05
C ASP A 88 28.97 5.83 -20.47
N LYS A 89 29.82 6.72 -20.96
CA LYS A 89 30.45 6.56 -22.29
C LYS A 89 31.44 5.41 -22.34
N ALA A 90 31.95 4.93 -21.21
CA ALA A 90 32.79 3.74 -21.10
C ALA A 90 31.99 2.44 -21.04
N LYS A 91 30.65 2.52 -21.16
CA LYS A 91 29.70 1.40 -21.10
C LYS A 91 29.57 0.75 -19.73
N GLN A 92 30.00 1.43 -18.68
CA GLN A 92 29.72 0.99 -17.31
C GLN A 92 28.30 1.33 -16.92
N LYS A 93 27.69 0.48 -16.09
CA LYS A 93 26.27 0.56 -15.75
C LYS A 93 26.07 0.64 -14.26
N SER A 94 25.07 1.40 -13.84
CA SER A 94 24.57 1.42 -12.47
C SER A 94 23.04 1.37 -12.45
N GLU A 95 22.50 0.76 -11.41
CA GLU A 95 21.06 0.62 -11.22
C GLU A 95 20.73 0.66 -9.71
N HIS A 96 19.62 1.29 -9.36
CA HIS A 96 19.10 1.29 -8.02
C HIS A 96 17.56 1.12 -8.05
N PHE A 97 17.02 0.33 -7.12
CA PHE A 97 15.60 0.02 -7.02
C PHE A 97 15.00 0.60 -5.76
N LEU A 98 13.71 0.91 -5.84
CA LEU A 98 12.87 1.30 -4.71
C LEU A 98 11.48 0.67 -4.88
N GLN A 99 10.91 0.17 -3.78
CA GLN A 99 9.58 -0.40 -3.75
C GLN A 99 8.71 0.34 -2.74
N PHE A 100 7.46 0.59 -3.10
CA PHE A 100 6.46 1.19 -2.20
C PHE A 100 5.05 0.82 -2.65
N MET A 101 4.10 1.00 -1.75
CA MET A 101 2.67 0.80 -2.02
C MET A 101 1.89 2.06 -1.64
N ILE A 102 0.87 2.36 -2.44
CA ILE A 102 -0.11 3.40 -2.12
C ILE A 102 -1.46 2.71 -1.96
N ASP A 103 -2.12 2.96 -0.83
CA ASP A 103 -3.46 2.49 -0.54
C ASP A 103 -4.25 3.61 0.16
N THR A 104 -5.22 4.16 -0.54
CA THR A 104 -6.06 5.25 -0.05
C THR A 104 -7.43 4.78 0.43
N LYS A 105 -7.71 3.47 0.35
CA LYS A 105 -9.02 2.92 0.67
C LYS A 105 -9.04 2.31 2.06
N ASN A 106 -10.17 2.49 2.73
CA ASN A 106 -10.40 1.83 4.02
C ASN A 106 -10.63 0.33 3.83
N PRO A 107 -10.26 -0.50 4.81
CA PRO A 107 -10.69 -1.89 4.86
C PRO A 107 -12.22 -2.01 4.73
N VAL A 108 -12.69 -3.06 4.09
CA VAL A 108 -14.12 -3.33 3.94
C VAL A 108 -14.53 -4.38 4.95
N ILE A 109 -15.42 -4.02 5.88
CA ILE A 109 -16.00 -4.92 6.88
C ILE A 109 -17.41 -5.29 6.44
N LYS A 110 -17.65 -6.59 6.29
CA LYS A 110 -18.91 -7.16 5.80
C LYS A 110 -19.65 -7.90 6.90
N MET A 111 -20.94 -8.17 6.69
CA MET A 111 -21.80 -9.04 7.50
C MET A 111 -22.23 -8.47 8.86
N VAL A 112 -21.48 -7.55 9.44
CA VAL A 112 -21.81 -6.99 10.77
C VAL A 112 -23.14 -6.24 10.74
N ASP A 113 -23.38 -5.46 9.71
CA ASP A 113 -24.62 -4.68 9.51
C ASP A 113 -25.88 -5.56 9.37
N GLU A 114 -25.73 -6.80 8.93
CA GLU A 114 -26.82 -7.77 8.83
C GLU A 114 -27.43 -8.15 10.20
N LEU A 115 -26.69 -7.92 11.29
CA LEU A 115 -27.15 -8.16 12.65
C LEU A 115 -28.06 -7.06 13.18
N GLN A 116 -28.03 -5.87 12.56
CA GLN A 116 -28.77 -4.72 13.08
C GLN A 116 -30.25 -5.02 13.25
N GLY A 117 -30.72 -4.87 14.48
CA GLY A 117 -32.14 -5.08 14.85
C GLY A 117 -32.60 -6.54 14.89
N LYS A 118 -31.73 -7.52 14.81
CA LYS A 118 -32.05 -8.95 14.89
C LYS A 118 -32.49 -9.33 16.32
N TYR A 119 -33.39 -10.30 16.41
CA TYR A 119 -33.76 -11.03 17.63
C TYR A 119 -33.24 -12.46 17.51
N LEU A 120 -32.42 -12.89 18.45
CA LEU A 120 -31.73 -14.18 18.42
C LEU A 120 -31.95 -14.90 19.77
N LYS A 121 -31.91 -16.22 19.74
CA LYS A 121 -31.89 -17.03 20.99
C LYS A 121 -30.52 -17.11 21.61
N LYS A 122 -29.50 -17.04 20.76
CA LYS A 122 -28.10 -17.01 21.12
C LYS A 122 -27.31 -16.47 19.94
N PHE A 123 -26.09 -16.06 20.18
CA PHE A 123 -25.21 -15.51 19.16
C PHE A 123 -23.79 -16.09 19.27
N SER A 124 -23.16 -16.33 18.12
CA SER A 124 -21.74 -16.60 18.01
C SER A 124 -21.25 -16.05 16.69
N TRP A 125 -20.13 -15.33 16.72
CA TRP A 125 -19.42 -14.87 15.50
C TRP A 125 -18.27 -15.84 15.24
N ASP A 126 -18.50 -16.80 14.38
CA ASP A 126 -17.58 -17.90 14.11
C ASP A 126 -17.20 -17.90 12.61
N TYR A 127 -16.61 -16.81 12.18
CA TYR A 127 -16.13 -16.65 10.81
C TYR A 127 -14.63 -16.37 10.79
N PRO A 128 -13.87 -16.95 9.84
CA PRO A 128 -12.48 -16.54 9.57
C PRO A 128 -12.43 -15.05 9.24
N VAL A 129 -11.37 -14.36 9.67
CA VAL A 129 -11.25 -12.90 9.49
C VAL A 129 -11.32 -12.49 8.03
N ASP A 130 -10.71 -13.24 7.13
CA ASP A 130 -10.70 -13.01 5.68
C ASP A 130 -12.07 -13.17 4.99
N VAL A 131 -13.06 -13.72 5.70
CA VAL A 131 -14.45 -13.79 5.22
C VAL A 131 -15.17 -12.46 5.37
N PHE A 132 -14.92 -11.73 6.46
CA PHE A 132 -15.68 -10.51 6.77
C PHE A 132 -14.84 -9.22 6.72
N ILE A 133 -13.51 -9.28 6.62
CA ILE A 133 -12.64 -8.12 6.40
C ILE A 133 -11.83 -8.33 5.14
N LYS A 134 -11.89 -7.36 4.22
CA LYS A 134 -11.13 -7.33 2.95
C LYS A 134 -10.37 -6.04 2.84
N ASP A 135 -9.11 -6.16 2.42
CA ASP A 135 -8.26 -5.02 2.12
C ASP A 135 -7.19 -5.38 1.09
N PHE A 136 -6.66 -4.34 0.41
CA PHE A 136 -5.55 -4.50 -0.54
C PHE A 136 -4.23 -4.72 0.19
N THR A 137 -4.00 -4.01 1.29
CA THR A 137 -2.81 -4.18 2.13
C THR A 137 -3.11 -5.09 3.33
N THR A 138 -2.10 -5.41 4.12
CA THR A 138 -2.31 -6.13 5.37
C THR A 138 -3.01 -5.23 6.39
N PHE A 139 -3.75 -5.84 7.32
CA PHE A 139 -4.49 -5.10 8.34
C PHE A 139 -4.41 -5.77 9.70
N VAL A 140 -4.66 -4.99 10.75
CA VAL A 140 -4.96 -5.47 12.10
C VAL A 140 -6.44 -5.21 12.40
N HIS A 141 -7.04 -6.05 13.24
CA HIS A 141 -8.46 -5.95 13.57
C HIS A 141 -8.71 -6.16 15.05
N GLN A 142 -9.86 -5.70 15.51
CA GLN A 142 -10.38 -5.92 16.85
C GLN A 142 -11.87 -6.16 16.79
N ILE A 143 -12.35 -7.17 17.52
CA ILE A 143 -13.78 -7.47 17.68
C ILE A 143 -14.13 -7.24 19.12
N GLN A 144 -15.23 -6.52 19.35
CA GLN A 144 -15.77 -6.24 20.67
C GLN A 144 -17.25 -6.61 20.75
N MET A 145 -17.64 -7.19 21.89
CA MET A 145 -19.02 -7.40 22.28
C MET A 145 -19.28 -6.57 23.54
N ASP A 146 -20.26 -5.67 23.47
CA ASP A 146 -20.62 -4.76 24.58
C ASP A 146 -19.41 -3.99 25.15
N GLY A 147 -18.49 -3.55 24.27
CA GLY A 147 -17.29 -2.79 24.61
C GLY A 147 -16.12 -3.62 25.15
N ARG A 148 -16.24 -4.95 25.19
CA ARG A 148 -15.18 -5.86 25.65
C ARG A 148 -14.65 -6.71 24.50
N LEU A 149 -13.38 -7.06 24.54
CA LEU A 149 -12.77 -7.97 23.55
C LEU A 149 -13.59 -9.26 23.44
N TYR A 150 -13.89 -9.62 22.20
CA TYR A 150 -14.67 -10.81 21.88
C TYR A 150 -13.80 -11.80 21.09
N PRO A 151 -13.46 -12.96 21.68
CA PRO A 151 -12.80 -14.04 20.94
C PRO A 151 -13.78 -14.67 19.93
N ILE A 152 -13.33 -14.84 18.68
CA ILE A 152 -14.14 -15.49 17.63
C ILE A 152 -14.61 -16.86 18.12
N GLY A 153 -15.88 -17.18 17.89
CA GLY A 153 -16.50 -18.43 18.29
C GLY A 153 -17.09 -18.46 19.71
N THR A 154 -16.96 -17.38 20.49
CA THR A 154 -17.56 -17.30 21.81
C THR A 154 -19.09 -17.23 21.70
N GLU A 155 -19.79 -18.13 22.41
CA GLU A 155 -21.24 -18.08 22.47
C GLU A 155 -21.74 -17.06 23.50
N ILE A 156 -22.72 -16.24 23.10
CA ILE A 156 -23.43 -15.26 23.94
C ILE A 156 -24.89 -15.70 24.00
N ASP A 157 -25.40 -15.96 25.21
CA ASP A 157 -26.76 -16.41 25.49
C ASP A 157 -27.45 -15.54 26.56
N THR A 158 -26.80 -14.52 27.05
CA THR A 158 -27.36 -13.58 28.03
C THR A 158 -28.46 -12.76 27.38
N GLU A 159 -29.65 -12.79 27.95
CA GLU A 159 -30.80 -12.00 27.47
C GLU A 159 -30.52 -10.50 27.56
N GLY A 160 -31.01 -9.76 26.56
CA GLY A 160 -30.89 -8.32 26.50
C GLY A 160 -30.33 -7.79 25.19
N ARG A 161 -30.01 -6.49 25.17
CA ARG A 161 -29.39 -5.83 24.04
C ARG A 161 -27.89 -6.05 24.04
N HIS A 162 -27.39 -6.37 22.89
CA HIS A 162 -25.94 -6.56 22.66
C HIS A 162 -25.46 -5.72 21.47
N THR A 163 -24.18 -5.34 21.51
CA THR A 163 -23.54 -4.59 20.46
C THR A 163 -22.29 -5.33 20.00
N LEU A 164 -22.26 -5.72 18.74
CA LEU A 164 -21.04 -6.20 18.08
C LEU A 164 -20.37 -5.02 17.36
N GLN A 165 -19.07 -4.84 17.58
CA GLN A 165 -18.26 -3.86 16.87
C GLN A 165 -16.99 -4.51 16.34
N VAL A 166 -16.69 -4.24 15.08
CA VAL A 166 -15.45 -4.69 14.42
C VAL A 166 -14.71 -3.46 13.92
N ASN A 167 -13.44 -3.34 14.30
CA ASN A 167 -12.53 -2.30 13.83
C ASN A 167 -11.43 -2.94 13.01
N ALA A 168 -10.97 -2.27 11.98
CA ALA A 168 -9.80 -2.65 11.19
C ALA A 168 -8.96 -1.43 10.84
N ILE A 169 -7.64 -1.58 10.84
CA ILE A 169 -6.66 -0.57 10.41
C ILE A 169 -5.69 -1.27 9.46
N ASP A 170 -5.57 -0.76 8.25
CA ASP A 170 -4.66 -1.31 7.26
C ASP A 170 -3.21 -0.82 7.43
N ALA A 171 -2.30 -1.35 6.63
CA ALA A 171 -0.88 -1.00 6.68
C ALA A 171 -0.58 0.43 6.22
N ALA A 172 -1.48 1.07 5.48
CA ALA A 172 -1.39 2.47 5.07
C ALA A 172 -1.98 3.44 6.11
N GLY A 173 -2.61 2.92 7.17
CA GLY A 173 -3.23 3.69 8.24
C GLY A 173 -4.70 4.05 7.99
N ASN A 174 -5.35 3.48 6.97
CA ASN A 174 -6.78 3.70 6.76
C ASN A 174 -7.59 2.83 7.73
N GLU A 175 -8.69 3.36 8.23
CA GLU A 175 -9.50 2.75 9.28
C GLU A 175 -10.91 2.45 8.82
N ALA A 176 -11.48 1.36 9.32
CA ALA A 176 -12.89 1.03 9.17
C ALA A 176 -13.48 0.55 10.50
N VAL A 177 -14.74 0.88 10.71
CA VAL A 177 -15.54 0.44 11.87
C VAL A 177 -16.90 -0.02 11.37
N ALA A 178 -17.33 -1.20 11.81
CA ALA A 178 -18.69 -1.68 11.63
C ALA A 178 -19.29 -2.02 12.99
N ARG A 179 -20.55 -1.64 13.21
CA ARG A 179 -21.26 -1.82 14.46
C ARG A 179 -22.70 -2.23 14.20
N ALA A 180 -23.19 -3.18 14.97
CA ALA A 180 -24.58 -3.57 14.94
C ALA A 180 -25.11 -3.86 16.35
N GLU A 181 -26.39 -3.53 16.58
CA GLU A 181 -27.11 -3.85 17.79
C GLU A 181 -28.15 -4.92 17.51
N PHE A 182 -28.26 -5.91 18.40
CA PHE A 182 -29.20 -7.00 18.33
C PHE A 182 -29.72 -7.37 19.73
N VAL A 183 -30.73 -8.21 19.80
CA VAL A 183 -31.34 -8.65 21.06
C VAL A 183 -31.23 -10.15 21.16
N ILE A 184 -30.91 -10.64 22.35
CA ILE A 184 -31.06 -12.04 22.74
C ILE A 184 -32.30 -12.17 23.63
N ASP A 185 -33.24 -13.05 23.22
CA ASP A 185 -34.52 -13.26 23.89
C ASP A 185 -34.93 -14.74 23.78
#